data_af7d1e75b4c65fa47104cae212fdc9a9
#
_entry.id   af7d1e75b4c65fa47104cae212fdc9a9
#
_cell.length_a   1.000
_cell.length_b   1.000
_cell.length_c   1.000
_cell.angle_alpha   90.00
_cell.angle_beta   90.00
_cell.angle_gamma   90.00
#
_symmetry.space_group_name_H-M   'P 1'
#
loop_
_entity.id
_entity.type
_entity.pdbx_description
1 polymer ?
#
loop_
_entity_poly.entity_id
_entity_poly.type
_entity_poly.pdbx_seq_one_letter_code
_entity_poly.pdbx_strand_id
1 'polypeptide(L)'
;PPAGAESITIYALLDSPSVSGAYKFVFHPGDESPVDVEATIFPRQPLRLLGMAPLTSMFFLGENDRHMNAPNKYDEFRPELHDSDGLLINTEKDEWIW
;
A
#
# COMPACT_ATOMS: atom_id res chain seq x y z
N PRO A 1 -19.91 -6.82 10.71
CA PRO A 1 -20.99 -6.34 9.86
C PRO A 1 -22.12 -7.35 9.84
N PRO A 2 -23.37 -6.92 9.65
CA PRO A 2 -24.48 -7.85 9.50
C PRO A 2 -24.27 -8.76 8.27
N ALA A 3 -24.84 -9.95 8.30
CA ALA A 3 -24.78 -10.87 7.16
C ALA A 3 -25.44 -10.19 5.93
N GLY A 4 -24.73 -10.15 4.81
CA GLY A 4 -25.18 -9.48 3.59
C GLY A 4 -24.83 -7.99 3.50
N ALA A 5 -23.95 -7.49 4.36
CA ALA A 5 -23.42 -6.12 4.21
C ALA A 5 -22.61 -6.01 2.92
N GLU A 6 -22.92 -5.00 2.10
CA GLU A 6 -22.23 -4.71 0.83
C GLU A 6 -20.91 -3.97 1.04
N SER A 7 -20.66 -3.44 2.22
CA SER A 7 -19.42 -2.76 2.56
C SER A 7 -19.11 -2.79 4.05
N ILE A 8 -17.85 -2.52 4.39
CA ILE A 8 -17.37 -2.36 5.77
C ILE A 8 -16.68 -1.01 5.87
N THR A 9 -17.10 -0.19 6.83
CA THR A 9 -16.41 1.07 7.13
C THR A 9 -15.54 0.93 8.37
N ILE A 10 -14.28 1.34 8.26
CA ILE A 10 -13.32 1.37 9.36
C ILE A 10 -12.81 2.81 9.52
N TYR A 11 -12.76 3.30 10.76
CA TYR A 11 -12.13 4.56 11.11
C TYR A 11 -10.83 4.29 11.83
N ALA A 12 -9.78 5.04 11.47
CA ALA A 12 -8.48 4.95 12.11
C ALA A 12 -7.94 6.35 12.44
N LEU A 13 -7.17 6.44 13.52
CA LEU A 13 -6.48 7.66 13.92
C LEU A 13 -4.98 7.49 13.72
N LEU A 14 -4.37 8.51 13.13
CA LEU A 14 -2.93 8.68 13.05
C LEU A 14 -2.50 9.62 14.15
N ASP A 15 -1.53 9.20 14.94
CA ASP A 15 -0.90 10.05 15.94
C ASP A 15 0.62 9.90 15.89
N SER A 16 1.31 10.99 15.60
CA SER A 16 2.77 11.04 15.55
C SER A 16 3.29 12.41 16.03
N PRO A 17 4.59 12.54 16.32
CA PRO A 17 5.17 13.83 16.72
C PRO A 17 4.96 14.95 15.72
N SER A 18 4.92 14.67 14.43
CA SER A 18 4.85 15.66 13.35
C SER A 18 3.46 15.86 12.76
N VAL A 19 2.57 14.88 12.91
CA VAL A 19 1.25 14.93 12.29
C VAL A 19 0.25 14.08 13.06
N SER A 20 -1.00 14.52 13.10
CA SER A 20 -2.15 13.69 13.45
C SER A 20 -3.11 13.61 12.29
N GLY A 21 -3.98 12.62 12.29
CA GLY A 21 -4.95 12.45 11.21
C GLY A 21 -6.10 11.53 11.57
N ALA A 22 -7.15 11.66 10.79
CA ALA A 22 -8.31 10.78 10.83
C ALA A 22 -8.51 10.15 9.44
N TYR A 23 -8.70 8.86 9.42
CA TYR A 23 -8.92 8.07 8.22
C TYR A 23 -10.26 7.39 8.27
N LYS A 24 -10.90 7.32 7.11
CA LYS A 24 -12.07 6.49 6.86
C LYS A 24 -11.76 5.57 5.68
N PHE A 25 -11.90 4.29 5.88
CA PHE A 25 -11.75 3.26 4.87
C PHE A 25 -13.12 2.62 4.62
N VAL A 26 -13.56 2.54 3.38
CA VAL A 26 -14.75 1.80 2.99
C VAL A 26 -14.33 0.65 2.10
N PHE A 27 -14.45 -0.55 2.62
CA PHE A 27 -14.13 -1.79 1.91
C PHE A 27 -15.38 -2.30 1.20
N HIS A 28 -15.25 -2.60 -0.07
CA HIS A 28 -16.29 -3.19 -0.90
C HIS A 28 -15.88 -4.63 -1.24
N PRO A 29 -16.39 -5.64 -0.51
CA PRO A 29 -16.02 -7.03 -0.76
C PRO A 29 -16.58 -7.51 -2.11
N GLY A 30 -15.78 -8.29 -2.84
CA GLY A 30 -16.14 -8.83 -4.16
C GLY A 30 -14.94 -9.53 -4.79
N ASP A 31 -15.05 -9.88 -6.07
CA ASP A 31 -13.96 -10.47 -6.84
C ASP A 31 -12.76 -9.50 -6.92
N GLU A 32 -13.05 -8.24 -7.09
CA GLU A 32 -12.15 -7.13 -6.81
C GLU A 32 -12.59 -6.51 -5.49
N SER A 33 -11.70 -6.28 -4.56
CA SER A 33 -12.03 -5.69 -3.26
C SER A 33 -11.49 -4.25 -3.16
N PRO A 34 -12.11 -3.28 -3.86
CA PRO A 34 -11.69 -1.91 -3.80
C PRO A 34 -11.90 -1.31 -2.40
N VAL A 35 -11.05 -0.36 -2.05
CA VAL A 35 -11.10 0.36 -0.78
C VAL A 35 -11.09 1.85 -1.08
N ASP A 36 -12.18 2.54 -0.71
CA ASP A 36 -12.20 4.00 -0.71
C ASP A 36 -11.51 4.52 0.54
N VAL A 37 -10.63 5.50 0.37
CA VAL A 37 -9.88 6.09 1.47
C VAL A 37 -10.10 7.60 1.50
N GLU A 38 -10.59 8.07 2.64
CA GLU A 38 -10.70 9.50 2.96
C GLU A 38 -9.77 9.78 4.15
N ALA A 39 -8.89 10.79 4.01
CA ALA A 39 -7.95 11.16 5.05
C ALA A 39 -7.97 12.67 5.32
N THR A 40 -8.04 13.03 6.58
CA THR A 40 -7.86 14.41 7.04
C THR A 40 -6.60 14.47 7.90
N ILE A 41 -5.63 15.26 7.46
CA ILE A 41 -4.31 15.35 8.09
C ILE A 41 -4.14 16.73 8.76
N PHE A 42 -3.65 16.72 10.00
CA PHE A 42 -3.40 17.90 10.81
C PHE A 42 -1.90 17.97 11.15
N PRO A 43 -1.11 18.80 10.42
CA PRO A 43 0.29 19.01 10.74
C PRO A 43 0.46 19.67 12.12
N ARG A 44 1.36 19.14 12.93
CA ARG A 44 1.79 19.74 14.21
C ARG A 44 3.01 20.63 14.08
N GLN A 45 3.72 20.48 12.96
CA GLN A 45 4.89 21.25 12.59
C GLN A 45 5.02 21.31 11.06
N PRO A 46 5.86 22.20 10.50
CA PRO A 46 6.10 22.20 9.07
C PRO A 46 6.58 20.83 8.56
N LEU A 47 5.92 20.31 7.53
CA LEU A 47 6.28 19.04 6.91
C LEU A 47 7.17 19.31 5.69
N ARG A 48 8.35 18.70 5.66
CA ARG A 48 9.24 18.75 4.48
C ARG A 48 8.72 17.89 3.34
N LEU A 49 8.13 16.76 3.66
CA LEU A 49 7.62 15.78 2.71
C LEU A 49 6.42 15.07 3.34
N LEU A 50 5.36 14.91 2.58
CA LEU A 50 4.21 14.11 2.95
C LEU A 50 4.05 12.99 1.92
N GLY A 51 4.16 11.74 2.36
CA GLY A 51 3.86 10.57 1.53
C GLY A 51 2.36 10.33 1.47
N MET A 52 1.81 10.28 0.26
CA MET A 52 0.43 9.91 0.01
C MET A 52 0.38 8.45 -0.40
N ALA A 53 -0.46 7.64 0.27
CA ALA A 53 -0.61 6.21 0.02
C ALA A 53 0.75 5.47 -0.09
N PRO A 54 1.63 5.57 0.92
CA PRO A 54 2.95 4.94 0.85
C PRO A 54 2.81 3.42 0.79
N LEU A 55 3.50 2.82 -0.16
CA LEU A 55 3.66 1.37 -0.23
C LEU A 55 4.81 0.99 0.70
N THR A 56 4.54 0.18 1.71
CA THR A 56 5.51 -0.20 2.73
C THR A 56 5.69 -1.71 2.79
N SER A 57 6.86 -2.14 3.30
CA SER A 57 7.16 -3.56 3.52
C SER A 57 7.13 -4.42 2.25
N MET A 58 7.44 -3.81 1.10
CA MET A 58 7.55 -4.51 -0.17
C MET A 58 9.02 -4.83 -0.46
N PHE A 59 9.26 -6.02 -0.97
CA PHE A 59 10.56 -6.47 -1.44
C PHE A 59 10.53 -6.69 -2.95
N PHE A 60 11.55 -6.19 -3.66
CA PHE A 60 11.81 -6.56 -5.04
C PHE A 60 12.48 -7.94 -5.06
N LEU A 61 11.70 -8.98 -4.89
CA LEU A 61 12.11 -10.37 -4.96
C LEU A 61 10.92 -11.20 -5.42
N GLY A 62 10.46 -10.95 -6.62
CA GLY A 62 9.39 -11.71 -7.23
C GLY A 62 9.90 -12.98 -7.92
N GLU A 63 9.00 -13.70 -8.56
CA GLU A 63 9.33 -14.93 -9.28
C GLU A 63 10.35 -14.71 -10.39
N ASN A 64 10.34 -13.54 -11.04
CA ASN A 64 11.28 -13.19 -12.09
C ASN A 64 12.72 -13.11 -11.57
N ASP A 65 12.92 -12.58 -10.37
CA ASP A 65 14.26 -12.45 -9.78
C ASP A 65 14.84 -13.79 -9.30
N ARG A 66 13.98 -14.74 -8.92
CA ARG A 66 14.40 -16.08 -8.50
C ARG A 66 15.05 -16.88 -9.63
N HIS A 67 14.65 -16.62 -10.86
CA HIS A 67 15.14 -17.34 -12.06
C HIS A 67 16.33 -16.63 -12.71
N MET A 68 16.52 -15.35 -12.46
CA MET A 68 17.69 -14.63 -12.92
C MET A 68 18.89 -15.05 -12.09
N ASN A 69 19.96 -15.46 -12.75
CA ASN A 69 21.24 -15.88 -12.16
C ASN A 69 21.92 -14.73 -11.41
N ALA A 70 21.27 -14.16 -10.43
CA ALA A 70 21.85 -13.18 -9.56
C ALA A 70 22.98 -13.85 -8.76
N PRO A 71 24.19 -13.27 -8.69
CA PRO A 71 25.30 -13.81 -7.93
C PRO A 71 25.02 -13.90 -6.41
N ASN A 72 23.92 -13.34 -5.97
CA ASN A 72 23.42 -13.39 -4.61
C ASN A 72 22.09 -14.17 -4.59
N LYS A 73 22.12 -15.46 -4.87
CA LYS A 73 21.01 -16.34 -4.55
C LYS A 73 20.83 -16.31 -3.04
N TYR A 74 19.87 -15.53 -2.58
CA TYR A 74 19.36 -15.71 -1.24
C TYR A 74 18.62 -17.06 -1.24
N ASP A 75 19.13 -17.99 -0.47
CA ASP A 75 18.45 -19.26 -0.21
C ASP A 75 17.30 -18.97 0.76
N GLU A 76 16.29 -18.27 0.22
CA GLU A 76 15.16 -17.80 0.99
C GLU A 76 14.12 -18.92 1.07
N PHE A 77 13.98 -19.50 2.25
CA PHE A 77 13.07 -20.59 2.53
C PHE A 77 11.66 -20.13 2.94
N ARG A 78 11.49 -18.83 3.24
CA ARG A 78 10.21 -18.28 3.65
C ARG A 78 9.26 -18.21 2.47
N PRO A 79 7.94 -18.36 2.69
CA PRO A 79 6.96 -18.10 1.65
C PRO A 79 7.01 -16.62 1.25
N GLU A 80 6.60 -16.32 0.03
CA GLU A 80 6.48 -14.94 -0.46
C GLU A 80 5.45 -14.19 0.39
N LEU A 81 5.90 -13.11 1.00
CA LEU A 81 5.08 -12.17 1.76
C LEU A 81 5.55 -10.77 1.39
N HIS A 82 4.68 -9.97 0.78
CA HIS A 82 5.00 -8.63 0.29
C HIS A 82 6.09 -8.58 -0.79
N ASP A 83 6.41 -9.71 -1.41
CA ASP A 83 7.33 -9.75 -2.54
C ASP A 83 6.64 -9.21 -3.79
N SER A 84 7.40 -8.53 -4.65
CA SER A 84 6.89 -7.96 -5.89
C SER A 84 7.98 -7.90 -6.95
N ASP A 85 7.58 -8.04 -8.22
CA ASP A 85 8.50 -7.93 -9.36
C ASP A 85 8.74 -6.47 -9.77
N GLY A 86 7.87 -5.56 -9.39
CA GLY A 86 8.01 -4.16 -9.74
C GLY A 86 6.86 -3.30 -9.26
N LEU A 87 6.86 -2.06 -9.69
CA LEU A 87 5.84 -1.07 -9.43
C LEU A 87 5.30 -0.49 -10.73
N LEU A 88 4.04 -0.76 -11.02
CA LEU A 88 3.36 -0.18 -12.16
C LEU A 88 2.69 1.14 -11.76
N ILE A 89 3.06 2.21 -12.44
CA ILE A 89 2.59 3.56 -12.16
C ILE A 89 1.87 4.12 -13.39
N ASN A 90 0.67 4.66 -13.19
CA ASN A 90 0.04 5.53 -14.15
C ASN A 90 0.29 6.99 -13.78
N THR A 91 0.81 7.77 -14.71
CA THR A 91 1.12 9.19 -14.49
C THR A 91 -0.08 10.08 -14.85
N GLU A 92 -0.04 11.34 -14.42
CA GLU A 92 -1.03 12.37 -14.79
C GLU A 92 -1.17 12.55 -16.32
N LYS A 93 -0.14 12.17 -17.08
CA LYS A 93 -0.14 12.23 -18.54
C LYS A 93 -0.65 10.96 -19.22
N ASP A 94 -1.25 10.07 -18.44
CA ASP A 94 -1.73 8.77 -18.90
C ASP A 94 -0.62 7.87 -19.47
N GLU A 95 0.59 8.04 -18.96
CA GLU A 95 1.74 7.18 -19.27
C GLU A 95 1.83 6.06 -18.24
N TRP A 96 2.03 4.84 -18.69
CA TRP A 96 2.30 3.69 -17.83
C TRP A 96 3.81 3.46 -17.74
N ILE A 97 4.33 3.48 -16.53
CA ILE A 97 5.74 3.26 -16.21
C ILE A 97 5.87 2.01 -15.36
N TRP A 98 6.75 1.10 -15.78
CA TRP A 98 7.12 -0.12 -15.05
C TRP A 98 8.51 0.00 -14.47
#